data_3be4f6f39a11deb63ff76f3069e31892
#
_entry.id   3be4f6f39a11deb63ff76f3069e31892
#
_cell.length_a   1.000
_cell.length_b   1.000
_cell.length_c   1.000
_cell.angle_alpha   90.00
_cell.angle_beta   90.00
_cell.angle_gamma   90.00
#
_symmetry.space_group_name_H-M   'P 1'
#
loop_
_entity.id
_entity.type
_entity.pdbx_description
1 polymer ?
#
loop_
_entity_poly.entity_id
_entity_poly.type
_entity_poly.pdbx_seq_one_letter_code
_entity_poly.pdbx_strand_id
1 'polypeptide(L)'
;MRGRFLFYFFFSSCWLAITLLTASNQVLAQDVSGTYGNDAKAIEKLLRIQQEAWNRHDLEGFMAGYWNSPELTFFSGANEHDGWQATMDRYLATYRSPGHEMGKLEFSGLRVVVLGQDSAFVRGSWKLTMTDGKTPHGLFTLVLRKLSGEWKVVHDHTSAAE
;
A
#
# COMPACT_ATOMS: atom_id res chain seq x y z
N MET A 1 69.74 31.70 -30.88
CA MET A 1 69.08 32.53 -29.86
C MET A 1 67.72 31.91 -29.55
N ARG A 2 67.44 31.72 -28.29
CA ARG A 2 66.40 30.84 -27.76
C ARG A 2 65.07 31.59 -27.72
N GLY A 3 64.00 31.08 -28.39
CA GLY A 3 62.62 31.53 -28.23
C GLY A 3 61.84 30.49 -27.40
N ARG A 4 61.41 30.88 -26.22
CA ARG A 4 60.55 30.10 -25.33
C ARG A 4 59.11 30.31 -25.79
N PHE A 5 58.41 29.24 -26.21
CA PHE A 5 56.97 29.24 -26.41
C PHE A 5 56.27 28.91 -25.08
N LEU A 6 55.45 29.84 -24.66
CA LEU A 6 54.51 29.68 -23.52
C LEU A 6 53.31 28.87 -23.99
N PHE A 7 53.05 27.73 -23.35
CA PHE A 7 51.76 27.07 -23.41
C PHE A 7 50.95 27.51 -22.19
N TYR A 8 49.91 28.28 -22.41
CA TYR A 8 48.90 28.55 -21.43
C TYR A 8 47.49 28.34 -22.02
N PHE A 9 46.66 27.65 -21.22
CA PHE A 9 45.23 27.63 -21.19
C PHE A 9 44.43 26.83 -22.20
N PHE A 10 43.94 25.70 -21.73
CA PHE A 10 42.58 25.22 -21.92
C PHE A 10 42.22 24.16 -20.89
N PHE A 11 41.98 24.56 -19.63
CA PHE A 11 41.32 23.70 -18.65
C PHE A 11 40.45 24.55 -17.74
N SER A 12 39.27 25.01 -18.23
CA SER A 12 38.35 25.70 -17.33
C SER A 12 36.86 25.61 -17.72
N SER A 13 36.45 24.76 -18.65
CA SER A 13 35.03 24.76 -19.07
C SER A 13 34.28 23.46 -18.77
N CYS A 14 34.92 22.42 -18.23
CA CYS A 14 34.29 21.11 -18.06
C CYS A 14 33.68 20.88 -16.66
N TRP A 15 34.08 21.68 -15.66
CA TRP A 15 33.62 21.46 -14.27
C TRP A 15 32.23 22.06 -13.94
N LEU A 16 31.80 23.11 -14.64
CA LEU A 16 30.50 23.71 -14.38
C LEU A 16 29.32 22.89 -14.91
N ALA A 17 29.53 22.15 -16.00
CA ALA A 17 28.46 21.33 -16.60
C ALA A 17 28.14 20.07 -15.77
N ILE A 18 29.16 19.48 -15.11
CA ILE A 18 28.98 18.27 -14.29
C ILE A 18 28.24 18.57 -13.00
N THR A 19 28.48 19.73 -12.38
CA THR A 19 27.80 20.11 -11.13
C THR A 19 26.30 20.44 -11.33
N LEU A 20 25.92 20.99 -12.47
CA LEU A 20 24.50 21.25 -12.81
C LEU A 20 23.72 19.96 -13.08
N LEU A 21 24.32 18.95 -13.72
CA LEU A 21 23.67 17.66 -13.97
C LEU A 21 23.44 16.85 -12.68
N THR A 22 24.38 16.91 -11.72
CA THR A 22 24.25 16.19 -10.45
C THR A 22 23.20 16.83 -9.53
N ALA A 23 23.09 18.14 -9.52
CA ALA A 23 22.08 18.85 -8.72
C ALA A 23 20.65 18.54 -9.22
N SER A 24 20.43 18.50 -10.53
CA SER A 24 19.12 18.17 -11.13
C SER A 24 18.67 16.75 -10.80
N ASN A 25 19.58 15.79 -10.85
CA ASN A 25 19.25 14.39 -10.48
C ASN A 25 18.98 14.21 -8.99
N GLN A 26 19.65 14.97 -8.11
CA GLN A 26 19.37 14.90 -6.67
C GLN A 26 18.01 15.51 -6.31
N VAL A 27 17.61 16.61 -6.93
CA VAL A 27 16.30 17.23 -6.70
C VAL A 27 15.17 16.29 -7.15
N LEU A 28 15.29 15.67 -8.32
CA LEU A 28 14.30 14.71 -8.82
C LEU A 28 14.21 13.46 -7.92
N ALA A 29 15.34 12.94 -7.44
CA ALA A 29 15.36 11.77 -6.56
C ALA A 29 14.76 12.08 -5.17
N GLN A 30 14.95 13.26 -4.63
CA GLN A 30 14.36 13.69 -3.35
C GLN A 30 12.85 13.89 -3.46
N ASP A 31 12.36 14.43 -4.54
CA ASP A 31 10.92 14.65 -4.78
C ASP A 31 10.18 13.31 -4.91
N VAL A 32 10.71 12.38 -5.69
CA VAL A 32 10.18 11.02 -5.83
C VAL A 32 10.16 10.27 -4.49
N SER A 33 11.21 10.37 -3.68
CA SER A 33 11.27 9.75 -2.36
C SER A 33 10.25 10.34 -1.39
N GLY A 34 10.03 11.65 -1.43
CA GLY A 34 9.02 12.35 -0.63
C GLY A 34 7.60 11.92 -1.02
N THR A 35 7.33 11.78 -2.29
CA THR A 35 6.04 11.35 -2.85
C THR A 35 5.72 9.91 -2.41
N TYR A 36 6.65 8.98 -2.54
CA TYR A 36 6.44 7.59 -2.10
C TYR A 36 6.26 7.47 -0.58
N GLY A 37 6.92 8.31 0.21
CA GLY A 37 6.71 8.38 1.66
C GLY A 37 5.30 8.87 2.03
N ASN A 38 4.74 9.81 1.28
CA ASN A 38 3.38 10.30 1.47
C ASN A 38 2.34 9.25 1.04
N ASP A 39 2.58 8.53 -0.06
CA ASP A 39 1.72 7.45 -0.53
C ASP A 39 1.71 6.28 0.47
N ALA A 40 2.85 5.89 1.02
CA ALA A 40 2.90 4.87 2.06
C ALA A 40 2.08 5.26 3.30
N LYS A 41 2.19 6.51 3.78
CA LYS A 41 1.38 7.03 4.89
C LYS A 41 -0.12 7.06 4.57
N ALA A 42 -0.49 7.39 3.32
CA ALA A 42 -1.88 7.39 2.88
C ALA A 42 -2.47 5.96 2.88
N ILE A 43 -1.69 4.97 2.46
CA ILE A 43 -2.08 3.55 2.50
C ILE A 43 -2.20 3.05 3.95
N GLU A 44 -1.26 3.37 4.82
CA GLU A 44 -1.36 3.04 6.25
C GLU A 44 -2.60 3.67 6.90
N LYS A 45 -2.92 4.91 6.53
CA LYS A 45 -4.15 5.58 6.98
C LYS A 45 -5.39 4.87 6.48
N LEU A 46 -5.42 4.42 5.22
CA LEU A 46 -6.52 3.62 4.66
C LEU A 46 -6.78 2.37 5.51
N LEU A 47 -5.74 1.59 5.80
CA LEU A 47 -5.86 0.37 6.59
C LEU A 47 -6.32 0.65 8.03
N ARG A 48 -5.86 1.75 8.64
CA ARG A 48 -6.34 2.17 9.94
C ARG A 48 -7.84 2.52 9.92
N ILE A 49 -8.29 3.25 8.91
CA ILE A 49 -9.73 3.57 8.72
C ILE A 49 -10.55 2.29 8.55
N GLN A 50 -10.07 1.32 7.77
CA GLN A 50 -10.71 0.01 7.63
C GLN A 50 -10.81 -0.71 8.98
N GLN A 51 -9.72 -0.80 9.75
CA GLN A 51 -9.73 -1.40 11.08
C GLN A 51 -10.70 -0.70 12.04
N GLU A 52 -10.75 0.62 12.01
CA GLU A 52 -11.69 1.40 12.82
C GLU A 52 -13.14 1.16 12.42
N ALA A 53 -13.44 1.10 11.11
CA ALA A 53 -14.78 0.77 10.60
C ALA A 53 -15.20 -0.64 11.05
N TRP A 54 -14.33 -1.64 10.88
CA TRP A 54 -14.58 -2.99 11.37
C TRP A 54 -14.92 -3.01 12.86
N ASN A 55 -14.12 -2.33 13.69
CA ASN A 55 -14.28 -2.29 15.13
C ASN A 55 -15.53 -1.52 15.61
N ARG A 56 -16.16 -0.75 14.72
CA ARG A 56 -17.50 -0.18 14.92
C ARG A 56 -18.62 -1.03 14.31
N HIS A 57 -18.30 -2.20 13.78
CA HIS A 57 -19.20 -3.09 13.06
C HIS A 57 -19.77 -2.45 11.78
N ASP A 58 -19.04 -1.50 11.19
CA ASP A 58 -19.35 -0.82 9.94
C ASP A 58 -18.65 -1.55 8.79
N LEU A 59 -19.30 -2.61 8.29
CA LEU A 59 -18.74 -3.42 7.21
C LEU A 59 -18.71 -2.65 5.88
N GLU A 60 -19.63 -1.75 5.64
CA GLU A 60 -19.63 -0.88 4.46
C GLU A 60 -18.43 0.08 4.49
N GLY A 61 -18.16 0.70 5.64
CA GLY A 61 -16.99 1.53 5.85
C GLY A 61 -15.68 0.76 5.69
N PHE A 62 -15.63 -0.51 6.13
CA PHE A 62 -14.49 -1.39 5.88
C PHE A 62 -14.30 -1.64 4.38
N MET A 63 -15.37 -1.99 3.67
CA MET A 63 -15.38 -2.27 2.24
C MET A 63 -15.16 -1.04 1.36
N ALA A 64 -15.33 0.18 1.89
CA ALA A 64 -15.02 1.42 1.18
C ALA A 64 -13.53 1.57 0.85
N GLY A 65 -12.66 0.86 1.54
CA GLY A 65 -11.23 0.76 1.23
C GLY A 65 -10.91 -0.09 -0.02
N TYR A 66 -11.84 -0.93 -0.44
CA TYR A 66 -11.71 -1.75 -1.63
C TYR A 66 -12.23 -1.03 -2.88
N TRP A 67 -11.69 -1.40 -4.03
CA TRP A 67 -12.16 -0.94 -5.32
C TRP A 67 -13.56 -1.49 -5.61
N ASN A 68 -14.54 -0.61 -5.73
CA ASN A 68 -15.90 -1.00 -6.08
C ASN A 68 -15.99 -1.31 -7.59
N SER A 69 -15.61 -2.53 -7.94
CA SER A 69 -15.52 -3.02 -9.33
C SER A 69 -15.77 -4.52 -9.37
N PRO A 70 -16.32 -5.03 -10.49
CA PRO A 70 -16.38 -6.47 -10.74
C PRO A 70 -14.98 -7.11 -10.92
N GLU A 71 -13.92 -6.30 -11.13
CA GLU A 71 -12.55 -6.76 -11.28
C GLU A 71 -11.77 -6.86 -9.95
N LEU A 72 -12.37 -6.47 -8.81
CA LEU A 72 -11.78 -6.73 -7.50
C LEU A 72 -11.64 -8.24 -7.31
N THR A 73 -10.51 -8.68 -6.77
CA THR A 73 -10.32 -10.09 -6.41
C THR A 73 -10.02 -10.23 -4.91
N PHE A 74 -10.67 -11.21 -4.27
CA PHE A 74 -10.44 -11.54 -2.88
C PHE A 74 -10.25 -13.05 -2.70
N PHE A 75 -9.07 -13.44 -2.23
CA PHE A 75 -8.72 -14.83 -1.94
C PHE A 75 -8.68 -15.06 -0.44
N SER A 76 -9.43 -16.06 0.02
CA SER A 76 -9.49 -16.46 1.43
C SER A 76 -9.26 -17.96 1.58
N GLY A 77 -8.05 -18.34 2.00
CA GLY A 77 -7.62 -19.72 1.91
C GLY A 77 -7.59 -20.20 0.45
N ALA A 78 -8.33 -21.24 0.13
CA ALA A 78 -8.47 -21.77 -1.23
C ALA A 78 -9.71 -21.24 -2.00
N ASN A 79 -10.41 -20.25 -1.46
CA ASN A 79 -11.62 -19.71 -2.08
C ASN A 79 -11.32 -18.38 -2.76
N GLU A 80 -11.83 -18.21 -3.97
CA GLU A 80 -11.76 -16.99 -4.77
C GLU A 80 -13.14 -16.31 -4.79
N HIS A 81 -13.13 -14.99 -4.64
CA HIS A 81 -14.33 -14.15 -4.76
C HIS A 81 -14.02 -13.01 -5.71
N ASP A 82 -14.67 -13.01 -6.86
CA ASP A 82 -14.49 -11.99 -7.90
C ASP A 82 -15.56 -10.90 -7.78
N GLY A 83 -15.10 -9.68 -7.73
CA GLY A 83 -15.93 -8.48 -7.62
C GLY A 83 -16.20 -8.03 -6.19
N TRP A 84 -16.43 -6.73 -6.09
CA TRP A 84 -16.72 -6.06 -4.81
C TRP A 84 -17.96 -6.64 -4.12
N GLN A 85 -19.02 -6.90 -4.88
CA GLN A 85 -20.27 -7.41 -4.32
C GLN A 85 -20.09 -8.82 -3.76
N ALA A 86 -19.45 -9.73 -4.50
CA ALA A 86 -19.18 -11.08 -4.01
C ALA A 86 -18.30 -11.08 -2.74
N THR A 87 -17.32 -10.18 -2.69
CA THR A 87 -16.49 -9.98 -1.49
C THR A 87 -17.35 -9.49 -0.31
N MET A 88 -18.24 -8.50 -0.53
CA MET A 88 -19.15 -7.99 0.50
C MET A 88 -20.09 -9.09 0.99
N ASP A 89 -20.70 -9.86 0.09
CA ASP A 89 -21.63 -10.96 0.42
C ASP A 89 -20.94 -12.03 1.26
N ARG A 90 -19.68 -12.34 0.95
CA ARG A 90 -18.85 -13.24 1.77
C ARG A 90 -18.65 -12.69 3.19
N TYR A 91 -18.34 -11.41 3.34
CA TYR A 91 -18.17 -10.80 4.66
C TYR A 91 -19.49 -10.79 5.44
N LEU A 92 -20.61 -10.48 4.80
CA LEU A 92 -21.93 -10.53 5.40
C LEU A 92 -22.27 -11.96 5.88
N ALA A 93 -22.06 -12.97 5.04
CA ALA A 93 -22.32 -14.37 5.38
C ALA A 93 -21.44 -14.86 6.54
N THR A 94 -20.18 -14.43 6.60
CA THR A 94 -19.22 -14.89 7.61
C THR A 94 -19.39 -14.20 8.97
N TYR A 95 -19.74 -12.90 8.98
CA TYR A 95 -19.66 -12.09 10.19
C TYR A 95 -20.97 -11.45 10.64
N ARG A 96 -22.02 -11.47 9.80
CA ARG A 96 -23.34 -10.89 10.11
C ARG A 96 -24.45 -11.93 10.17
N SER A 97 -24.18 -13.19 9.88
CA SER A 97 -25.16 -14.26 10.02
C SER A 97 -25.48 -14.55 11.49
N PRO A 98 -26.70 -15.04 11.81
CA PRO A 98 -27.06 -15.39 13.17
C PRO A 98 -26.06 -16.33 13.83
N GLY A 99 -25.60 -16.01 15.03
CA GLY A 99 -24.59 -16.79 15.77
C GLY A 99 -23.14 -16.49 15.37
N HIS A 100 -22.90 -15.54 14.47
CA HIS A 100 -21.58 -15.07 14.10
C HIS A 100 -21.34 -13.65 14.64
N GLU A 101 -20.07 -13.32 14.82
CA GLU A 101 -19.64 -12.00 15.28
C GLU A 101 -18.41 -11.52 14.51
N MET A 102 -18.23 -10.22 14.43
CA MET A 102 -17.07 -9.62 13.74
C MET A 102 -15.78 -9.72 14.57
N GLY A 103 -15.88 -9.74 15.92
CA GLY A 103 -14.75 -9.61 16.79
C GLY A 103 -14.04 -8.25 16.65
N LYS A 104 -13.01 -8.05 17.46
CA LYS A 104 -12.17 -6.84 17.38
C LYS A 104 -10.96 -7.10 16.50
N LEU A 105 -10.87 -6.36 15.39
CA LEU A 105 -9.77 -6.46 14.42
C LEU A 105 -8.56 -5.65 14.86
N GLU A 106 -7.40 -6.25 14.70
CA GLU A 106 -6.09 -5.62 14.81
C GLU A 106 -5.22 -5.99 13.60
N PHE A 107 -4.73 -4.98 12.87
CA PHE A 107 -3.67 -5.16 11.88
C PHE A 107 -2.32 -4.89 12.53
N SER A 108 -1.32 -5.70 12.19
CA SER A 108 0.04 -5.55 12.72
C SER A 108 1.10 -5.94 11.69
N GLY A 109 2.35 -5.55 11.95
CA GLY A 109 3.48 -5.89 11.09
C GLY A 109 3.37 -5.34 9.67
N LEU A 110 2.65 -4.23 9.47
CA LEU A 110 2.42 -3.63 8.16
C LEU A 110 3.72 -3.27 7.45
N ARG A 111 3.86 -3.70 6.20
CA ARG A 111 4.96 -3.34 5.31
C ARG A 111 4.38 -2.86 3.99
N VAL A 112 4.40 -1.56 3.79
CA VAL A 112 3.95 -0.90 2.57
C VAL A 112 5.13 -0.74 1.62
N VAL A 113 4.97 -1.18 0.37
CA VAL A 113 5.94 -1.00 -0.70
C VAL A 113 5.25 -0.31 -1.87
N VAL A 114 5.57 0.95 -2.10
CA VAL A 114 5.10 1.71 -3.25
C VAL A 114 5.94 1.32 -4.46
N LEU A 115 5.30 0.84 -5.51
CA LEU A 115 5.93 0.31 -6.72
C LEU A 115 6.01 1.35 -7.85
N GLY A 116 5.27 2.43 -7.73
CA GLY A 116 5.19 3.49 -8.74
C GLY A 116 4.18 4.56 -8.32
N GLN A 117 3.79 5.42 -9.25
CA GLN A 117 2.91 6.55 -8.97
C GLN A 117 1.48 6.12 -8.57
N ASP A 118 1.04 4.94 -9.01
CA ASP A 118 -0.34 4.46 -8.89
C ASP A 118 -0.46 3.01 -8.40
N SER A 119 0.62 2.39 -7.95
CA SER A 119 0.63 0.98 -7.56
C SER A 119 1.47 0.73 -6.32
N ALA A 120 0.97 -0.11 -5.44
CA ALA A 120 1.64 -0.53 -4.21
C ALA A 120 1.20 -1.93 -3.81
N PHE A 121 2.00 -2.60 -2.98
CA PHE A 121 1.53 -3.75 -2.24
C PHE A 121 1.80 -3.60 -0.74
N VAL A 122 0.96 -4.26 0.06
CA VAL A 122 1.11 -4.31 1.51
C VAL A 122 1.12 -5.76 1.97
N ARG A 123 1.99 -6.06 2.91
CA ARG A 123 1.97 -7.31 3.68
C ARG A 123 1.72 -6.98 5.13
N GLY A 124 0.98 -7.83 5.82
CA GLY A 124 0.71 -7.67 7.23
C GLY A 124 0.10 -8.91 7.85
N SER A 125 -0.22 -8.78 9.12
CA SER A 125 -0.95 -9.77 9.89
C SER A 125 -2.27 -9.18 10.36
N TRP A 126 -3.29 -10.03 10.41
CA TRP A 126 -4.58 -9.71 11.01
C TRP A 126 -4.83 -10.61 12.22
N LYS A 127 -5.54 -10.09 13.19
CA LYS A 127 -6.02 -10.82 14.35
C LYS A 127 -7.42 -10.33 14.73
N LEU A 128 -8.34 -11.24 14.98
CA LEU A 128 -9.62 -10.94 15.58
C LEU A 128 -9.60 -11.41 17.05
N THR A 129 -10.12 -10.58 17.94
CA THR A 129 -10.39 -10.99 19.34
C THR A 129 -11.89 -11.15 19.46
N MET A 130 -12.33 -12.38 19.68
CA MET A 130 -13.73 -12.76 19.79
C MET A 130 -14.23 -12.61 21.23
N THR A 131 -15.55 -12.52 21.43
CA THR A 131 -16.15 -12.40 22.77
C THR A 131 -15.97 -13.67 23.61
N ASP A 132 -15.84 -14.85 22.98
CA ASP A 132 -15.55 -16.12 23.64
C ASP A 132 -14.04 -16.31 23.98
N GLY A 133 -13.22 -15.29 23.72
CA GLY A 133 -11.78 -15.29 23.97
C GLY A 133 -10.92 -15.92 22.88
N LYS A 134 -11.51 -16.49 21.83
CA LYS A 134 -10.74 -16.98 20.67
C LYS A 134 -10.06 -15.82 19.95
N THR A 135 -8.91 -16.12 19.34
CA THR A 135 -8.11 -15.14 18.61
C THR A 135 -7.71 -15.66 17.23
N PRO A 136 -8.67 -15.86 16.29
CA PRO A 136 -8.30 -16.21 14.93
C PRO A 136 -7.39 -15.13 14.34
N HIS A 137 -6.37 -15.56 13.62
CA HIS A 137 -5.35 -14.67 13.08
C HIS A 137 -4.74 -15.26 11.81
N GLY A 138 -3.99 -14.44 11.09
CA GLY A 138 -3.30 -14.87 9.87
C GLY A 138 -2.53 -13.77 9.19
N LEU A 139 -2.15 -14.04 7.96
CA LEU A 139 -1.40 -13.13 7.11
C LEU A 139 -2.25 -12.62 5.97
N PHE A 140 -1.87 -11.47 5.45
CA PHE A 140 -2.47 -10.94 4.21
C PHE A 140 -1.44 -10.28 3.31
N THR A 141 -1.76 -10.26 2.02
CA THR A 141 -1.08 -9.46 1.00
C THR A 141 -2.14 -8.72 0.21
N LEU A 142 -2.00 -7.40 0.13
CA LEU A 142 -2.87 -6.52 -0.64
C LEU A 142 -2.10 -5.94 -1.81
N VAL A 143 -2.75 -5.87 -2.99
CA VAL A 143 -2.33 -5.01 -4.09
C VAL A 143 -3.25 -3.80 -4.10
N LEU A 144 -2.66 -2.62 -4.19
CA LEU A 144 -3.39 -1.35 -4.23
C LEU A 144 -3.10 -0.59 -5.52
N ARG A 145 -4.13 0.10 -6.00
CA ARG A 145 -4.05 1.07 -7.10
C ARG A 145 -4.53 2.44 -6.62
N LYS A 146 -3.89 3.48 -7.13
CA LYS A 146 -4.35 4.86 -6.94
C LYS A 146 -5.33 5.21 -8.06
N LEU A 147 -6.61 5.22 -7.75
CA LEU A 147 -7.71 5.42 -8.69
C LEU A 147 -8.36 6.77 -8.40
N SER A 148 -8.39 7.67 -9.38
CA SER A 148 -8.91 9.05 -9.22
C SER A 148 -8.31 9.79 -8.01
N GLY A 149 -7.01 9.54 -7.73
CA GLY A 149 -6.28 10.18 -6.62
C GLY A 149 -6.40 9.47 -5.27
N GLU A 150 -7.22 8.44 -5.13
CA GLU A 150 -7.41 7.65 -3.92
C GLU A 150 -6.81 6.25 -4.02
N TRP A 151 -6.13 5.80 -2.96
CA TRP A 151 -5.68 4.43 -2.87
C TRP A 151 -6.84 3.48 -2.57
N LYS A 152 -6.94 2.40 -3.36
CA LYS A 152 -7.95 1.34 -3.19
C LYS A 152 -7.28 -0.04 -3.27
N VAL A 153 -7.74 -0.97 -2.46
CA VAL A 153 -7.36 -2.39 -2.56
C VAL A 153 -8.04 -2.96 -3.80
N VAL A 154 -7.25 -3.48 -4.73
CA VAL A 154 -7.72 -4.13 -5.97
C VAL A 154 -7.56 -5.64 -5.93
N HIS A 155 -6.72 -6.15 -5.06
CA HIS A 155 -6.56 -7.57 -4.77
C HIS A 155 -6.24 -7.75 -3.28
N ASP A 156 -6.87 -8.73 -2.66
CA ASP A 156 -6.59 -9.18 -1.29
C ASP A 156 -6.41 -10.69 -1.29
N HIS A 157 -5.30 -11.16 -0.75
CA HIS A 157 -5.09 -12.55 -0.44
C HIS A 157 -4.83 -12.69 1.06
N THR A 158 -5.74 -13.34 1.75
CA THR A 158 -5.67 -13.58 3.19
C THR A 158 -5.66 -15.07 3.52
N SER A 159 -4.83 -15.45 4.48
CA SER A 159 -4.77 -16.81 5.06
C SER A 159 -5.11 -16.75 6.54
N ALA A 160 -5.59 -17.85 7.09
CA ALA A 160 -5.75 -18.06 8.53
C ALA A 160 -4.68 -19.05 9.01
N ALA A 161 -4.17 -18.85 10.22
CA ALA A 161 -3.39 -19.87 10.92
C ALA A 161 -4.31 -21.02 11.35
N GLU A 162 -3.79 -22.24 11.27
CA GLU A 162 -4.46 -23.45 11.75
C GLU A 162 -4.45 -23.53 13.30
#